data_36785f65b049a6383ca88cc5f8461daa
#
_entry.id   36785f65b049a6383ca88cc5f8461daa
#
_cell.length_a   1.000
_cell.length_b   1.000
_cell.length_c   1.000
_cell.angle_alpha   90.00
_cell.angle_beta   90.00
_cell.angle_gamma   90.00
#
_symmetry.space_group_name_H-M   'P 1'
#
loop_
_entity.id
_entity.type
_entity.pdbx_description
1 polymer ?
#
loop_
_entity_poly.entity_id
_entity_poly.type
_entity_poly.pdbx_seq_one_letter_code
_entity_poly.pdbx_strand_id
1 'polypeptide(L)'
;MKFLSFAILAASTVDGFVPGVSTLPKIVERVALNGIARPNLERTSKPFNEAEQNVQAIKEKPRPSEPKKVIVIGGGLAGLSTAKHLVDAGHIPIVLEARDLLGGKVAAWRDEDGDVTETGLHVFFGAYPNAMKLFKELDIEDRLQWKDHAMIFAKPGSKKREFSTFDFPAGLPAPINAGVAILANTDLLTWPEKIKLGIGLIPAYLFGQSYVEEQEGVTVKEWMRARGVPDRVTDEVFIAMSKALNFIDPDTLSMQCVLIALNRFLQETDGSKIALLDGSATERLCEPMKEYIESKGGIVRTNVPVQQIITHTEGKDKDSVAGLLLKGNEVVSADYYVSAMPVDAIKKLTPDSWRDKEYFSKMMGLKGVPVINIHIWFDRKLSTIDNLIFSRSKLLSVYADMSVACDGYSSSKGSMLEMVFAPAKGWIGKPDEDILQATMEELEILFPEEIRADGSMAKVEKFTCVKTATSVYETLPGCEAMRPTQISPIPNFIMAGDFSKQKYLASMEGAILSGQLAATAVQDLDFERSSSNFQLPAKLSERPFDSSVDFANEVTPDRQLYRVRVAESLPKEVEAELKTMDNYASVA
;
A
#
# COMPACT_ATOMS: atom_id res chain seq x y z
N MET A 1 -10.76 -5.80 32.97
CA MET A 1 -11.16 -7.05 33.71
C MET A 1 -11.42 -8.25 32.80
N LYS A 2 -12.14 -8.11 31.69
CA LYS A 2 -12.42 -9.28 30.79
C LYS A 2 -11.16 -9.92 30.15
N PHE A 3 -10.08 -9.18 29.91
CA PHE A 3 -8.84 -9.70 29.31
C PHE A 3 -7.92 -10.40 30.32
N LEU A 4 -7.88 -9.91 31.55
CA LEU A 4 -7.13 -10.59 32.62
C LEU A 4 -7.77 -11.93 32.98
N SER A 5 -9.11 -12.02 32.97
CA SER A 5 -9.85 -13.26 33.13
C SER A 5 -9.60 -14.24 31.98
N PHE A 6 -9.37 -13.74 30.75
CA PHE A 6 -9.13 -14.55 29.58
C PHE A 6 -7.69 -15.12 29.54
N ALA A 7 -6.70 -14.33 29.97
CA ALA A 7 -5.32 -14.82 30.11
C ALA A 7 -5.20 -15.88 31.22
N ILE A 8 -5.98 -15.76 32.29
CA ILE A 8 -6.02 -16.74 33.39
C ILE A 8 -6.81 -18.00 32.97
N LEU A 9 -7.89 -17.84 32.15
CA LEU A 9 -8.65 -18.98 31.65
C LEU A 9 -7.87 -19.79 30.60
N ALA A 10 -7.08 -19.14 29.74
CA ALA A 10 -6.19 -19.82 28.80
C ALA A 10 -5.04 -20.57 29.47
N ALA A 11 -4.56 -20.09 30.62
CA ALA A 11 -3.53 -20.76 31.42
C ALA A 11 -4.06 -21.98 32.19
N SER A 12 -5.36 -22.00 32.53
CA SER A 12 -5.97 -23.10 33.29
C SER A 12 -6.48 -24.27 32.43
N THR A 13 -6.50 -24.15 31.11
CA THR A 13 -6.92 -25.24 30.20
C THR A 13 -5.78 -26.00 29.55
N VAL A 14 -4.51 -25.67 29.86
CA VAL A 14 -3.32 -26.28 29.23
C VAL A 14 -2.75 -27.47 30.03
N ASP A 15 -3.27 -27.80 31.21
CA ASP A 15 -2.79 -28.93 32.02
C ASP A 15 -3.23 -30.33 31.53
N GLY A 16 -3.68 -30.47 30.29
CA GLY A 16 -4.20 -31.73 29.73
C GLY A 16 -3.54 -32.24 28.45
N PHE A 17 -2.41 -31.70 28.00
CA PHE A 17 -1.79 -32.17 26.75
C PHE A 17 -0.50 -32.94 27.02
N VAL A 18 -0.55 -34.26 26.77
CA VAL A 18 0.53 -35.22 26.86
C VAL A 18 1.64 -34.89 25.84
N PRO A 19 2.93 -34.87 26.23
CA PRO A 19 4.02 -34.69 25.30
C PRO A 19 4.37 -36.00 24.59
N GLY A 20 4.27 -35.98 23.31
CA GLY A 20 4.81 -37.06 22.51
C GLY A 20 4.06 -37.29 21.22
N VAL A 21 4.39 -36.52 20.18
CA VAL A 21 4.57 -37.02 18.81
C VAL A 21 5.18 -35.86 18.00
N SER A 22 6.47 -35.93 17.70
CA SER A 22 7.10 -35.20 16.64
C SER A 22 6.58 -35.75 15.30
N THR A 23 5.58 -35.14 14.75
CA THR A 23 5.23 -35.39 13.37
C THR A 23 5.77 -34.23 12.53
N LEU A 24 6.83 -34.55 11.78
CA LEU A 24 7.20 -33.80 10.58
C LEU A 24 5.93 -33.42 9.82
N PRO A 25 5.81 -32.19 9.28
CA PRO A 25 4.71 -31.87 8.42
C PRO A 25 4.77 -32.83 7.23
N LYS A 26 3.75 -33.63 7.07
CA LYS A 26 3.53 -34.36 5.85
C LYS A 26 3.49 -33.32 4.74
N ILE A 27 4.53 -33.30 3.91
CA ILE A 27 4.44 -32.78 2.56
C ILE A 27 3.44 -33.70 1.87
N VAL A 28 2.17 -33.38 2.03
CA VAL A 28 1.09 -34.10 1.37
C VAL A 28 0.99 -33.49 0.00
N GLU A 29 1.21 -34.31 -1.01
CA GLU A 29 0.57 -34.11 -2.31
C GLU A 29 -0.89 -33.68 -2.08
N ARG A 30 -1.17 -32.39 -2.10
CA ARG A 30 -2.52 -31.88 -2.30
C ARG A 30 -2.76 -31.81 -3.78
N VAL A 31 -3.27 -32.90 -4.31
CA VAL A 31 -4.04 -32.88 -5.54
C VAL A 31 -5.06 -31.76 -5.43
N ALA A 32 -4.94 -30.79 -6.30
CA ALA A 32 -5.89 -29.73 -6.50
C ALA A 32 -7.30 -30.28 -6.63
N LEU A 33 -8.21 -29.91 -5.74
CA LEU A 33 -9.67 -29.94 -5.98
C LEU A 33 -10.52 -29.34 -4.85
N ASN A 34 -9.97 -28.49 -3.97
CA ASN A 34 -10.85 -27.64 -3.17
C ASN A 34 -10.19 -26.27 -3.06
N GLY A 35 -10.74 -25.31 -3.78
CA GLY A 35 -10.30 -23.92 -3.71
C GLY A 35 -10.19 -23.46 -2.26
N ILE A 36 -9.10 -22.78 -1.91
CA ILE A 36 -8.93 -22.17 -0.59
C ILE A 36 -10.15 -21.29 -0.37
N ALA A 37 -10.87 -21.52 0.73
CA ALA A 37 -12.09 -20.79 1.03
C ALA A 37 -11.82 -19.28 0.98
N ARG A 38 -12.51 -18.57 0.09
CA ARG A 38 -12.45 -17.11 0.03
C ARG A 38 -12.86 -16.55 1.39
N PRO A 39 -12.24 -15.44 1.86
CA PRO A 39 -12.79 -14.73 3.00
C PRO A 39 -14.25 -14.43 2.76
N ASN A 40 -15.06 -14.49 3.80
CA ASN A 40 -16.45 -14.07 3.67
C ASN A 40 -16.51 -12.54 3.51
N LEU A 41 -16.53 -12.07 2.27
CA LEU A 41 -16.56 -10.64 1.91
C LEU A 41 -17.95 -10.00 2.16
N GLU A 42 -18.96 -10.80 2.51
CA GLU A 42 -20.30 -10.31 2.92
C GLU A 42 -20.35 -9.96 4.41
N ARG A 43 -19.23 -9.83 5.08
CA ARG A 43 -19.16 -9.55 6.51
C ARG A 43 -19.72 -8.19 6.86
N THR A 44 -20.42 -8.18 7.99
CA THR A 44 -20.96 -7.00 8.64
C THR A 44 -19.96 -6.35 9.60
N SER A 45 -18.67 -6.47 9.36
CA SER A 45 -17.69 -5.76 10.16
C SER A 45 -17.75 -4.27 9.90
N LYS A 46 -17.35 -3.48 10.88
CA LYS A 46 -17.36 -2.01 10.75
C LYS A 46 -16.59 -1.53 9.52
N PRO A 47 -15.33 -1.97 9.23
CA PRO A 47 -14.60 -1.50 8.04
C PRO A 47 -15.28 -1.84 6.71
N PHE A 48 -15.91 -3.03 6.58
CA PHE A 48 -16.62 -3.41 5.36
C PHE A 48 -17.92 -2.64 5.19
N ASN A 49 -18.66 -2.39 6.29
CA ASN A 49 -19.86 -1.54 6.25
C ASN A 49 -19.51 -0.10 5.86
N GLU A 50 -18.43 0.46 6.37
CA GLU A 50 -17.95 1.79 5.99
C GLU A 50 -17.57 1.86 4.50
N ALA A 51 -16.86 0.86 3.97
CA ALA A 51 -16.53 0.80 2.54
C ALA A 51 -17.80 0.73 1.67
N GLU A 52 -18.82 -0.03 2.07
CA GLU A 52 -20.10 -0.08 1.39
C GLU A 52 -20.82 1.26 1.44
N GLN A 53 -20.90 1.87 2.63
CA GLN A 53 -21.56 3.17 2.84
C GLN A 53 -20.89 4.28 2.01
N ASN A 54 -19.56 4.30 1.94
CA ASN A 54 -18.81 5.28 1.15
C ASN A 54 -19.16 5.19 -0.35
N VAL A 55 -19.18 3.97 -0.90
CA VAL A 55 -19.57 3.77 -2.31
C VAL A 55 -21.02 4.16 -2.54
N GLN A 56 -21.90 3.76 -1.62
CA GLN A 56 -23.33 4.06 -1.72
C GLN A 56 -23.58 5.57 -1.63
N ALA A 57 -22.92 6.27 -0.72
CA ALA A 57 -23.02 7.72 -0.58
C ALA A 57 -22.66 8.47 -1.87
N ILE A 58 -21.64 8.01 -2.60
CA ILE A 58 -21.29 8.59 -3.91
C ILE A 58 -22.43 8.40 -4.93
N LYS A 59 -23.01 7.19 -4.98
CA LYS A 59 -24.04 6.83 -5.96
C LYS A 59 -25.41 7.44 -5.67
N GLU A 60 -25.73 7.67 -4.40
CA GLU A 60 -27.01 8.23 -3.94
C GLU A 60 -27.06 9.75 -3.98
N LYS A 61 -25.91 10.43 -4.01
CA LYS A 61 -25.90 11.89 -4.20
C LYS A 61 -26.59 12.27 -5.51
N PRO A 62 -27.35 13.36 -5.55
CA PRO A 62 -27.96 13.85 -6.78
C PRO A 62 -26.90 13.99 -7.87
N ARG A 63 -27.18 13.46 -9.05
CA ARG A 63 -26.31 13.68 -10.21
C ARG A 63 -26.26 15.15 -10.55
N PRO A 64 -25.10 15.67 -10.97
CA PRO A 64 -24.98 17.05 -11.39
C PRO A 64 -25.88 17.31 -12.60
N SER A 65 -26.52 18.48 -12.64
CA SER A 65 -27.32 18.91 -13.81
C SER A 65 -26.45 19.02 -15.08
N GLU A 66 -25.19 19.39 -14.88
CA GLU A 66 -24.17 19.45 -15.92
C GLU A 66 -22.94 18.66 -15.48
N PRO A 67 -22.64 17.51 -16.14
CA PRO A 67 -21.43 16.73 -15.85
C PRO A 67 -20.17 17.58 -15.94
N LYS A 68 -19.36 17.60 -14.89
CA LYS A 68 -18.08 18.32 -14.88
C LYS A 68 -16.98 17.47 -15.48
N LYS A 69 -16.09 18.12 -16.24
CA LYS A 69 -14.84 17.51 -16.68
C LYS A 69 -13.84 17.54 -15.53
N VAL A 70 -13.25 16.39 -15.21
CA VAL A 70 -12.27 16.27 -14.14
C VAL A 70 -11.01 15.62 -14.69
N ILE A 71 -9.91 16.38 -14.75
CA ILE A 71 -8.62 15.79 -15.12
C ILE A 71 -8.03 15.13 -13.89
N VAL A 72 -7.69 13.83 -14.03
CA VAL A 72 -7.01 13.02 -13.00
C VAL A 72 -5.59 12.75 -13.47
N ILE A 73 -4.60 13.28 -12.74
CA ILE A 73 -3.18 13.17 -13.08
C ILE A 73 -2.57 11.95 -12.40
N GLY A 74 -2.28 10.91 -13.18
CA GLY A 74 -1.74 9.63 -12.74
C GLY A 74 -2.72 8.47 -12.89
N GLY A 75 -2.28 7.42 -13.59
CA GLY A 75 -3.03 6.18 -13.87
C GLY A 75 -2.72 5.03 -12.90
N GLY A 76 -2.29 5.35 -11.66
CA GLY A 76 -2.16 4.37 -10.58
C GLY A 76 -3.51 4.07 -9.91
N LEU A 77 -3.53 3.18 -8.91
CA LEU A 77 -4.77 2.77 -8.22
C LEU A 77 -5.58 3.96 -7.68
N ALA A 78 -4.92 4.98 -7.13
CA ALA A 78 -5.61 6.17 -6.63
C ALA A 78 -6.32 6.94 -7.74
N GLY A 79 -5.65 7.15 -8.88
CA GLY A 79 -6.23 7.87 -10.02
C GLY A 79 -7.34 7.08 -10.71
N LEU A 80 -7.13 5.79 -10.93
CA LEU A 80 -8.16 4.90 -11.50
C LEU A 80 -9.37 4.77 -10.57
N SER A 81 -9.16 4.67 -9.24
CA SER A 81 -10.24 4.69 -8.26
C SER A 81 -10.99 6.02 -8.27
N THR A 82 -10.27 7.16 -8.34
CA THR A 82 -10.91 8.48 -8.49
C THR A 82 -11.81 8.53 -9.72
N ALA A 83 -11.28 8.14 -10.88
CA ALA A 83 -12.01 8.19 -12.13
C ALA A 83 -13.21 7.24 -12.14
N LYS A 84 -13.07 6.02 -11.60
CA LYS A 84 -14.17 5.06 -11.43
C LYS A 84 -15.32 5.65 -10.62
N HIS A 85 -15.01 6.28 -9.49
CA HIS A 85 -16.05 6.86 -8.65
C HIS A 85 -16.64 8.16 -9.22
N LEU A 86 -15.86 8.92 -10.00
CA LEU A 86 -16.36 10.10 -10.72
C LEU A 86 -17.37 9.73 -11.81
N VAL A 87 -17.15 8.66 -12.58
CA VAL A 87 -18.17 8.20 -13.55
C VAL A 87 -19.42 7.69 -12.86
N ASP A 88 -19.30 7.05 -11.70
CA ASP A 88 -20.44 6.64 -10.88
C ASP A 88 -21.24 7.85 -10.36
N ALA A 89 -20.52 8.94 -10.03
CA ALA A 89 -21.07 10.22 -9.62
C ALA A 89 -21.72 11.04 -10.77
N GLY A 90 -21.52 10.63 -12.02
CA GLY A 90 -22.07 11.31 -13.21
C GLY A 90 -21.18 12.42 -13.76
N HIS A 91 -19.91 12.48 -13.37
CA HIS A 91 -18.91 13.38 -13.96
C HIS A 91 -18.13 12.69 -15.08
N ILE A 92 -17.31 13.46 -15.81
CA ILE A 92 -16.50 13.00 -16.95
C ILE A 92 -15.01 13.06 -16.54
N PRO A 93 -14.42 12.00 -16.00
CA PRO A 93 -13.01 11.95 -15.69
C PRO A 93 -12.17 11.78 -16.97
N ILE A 94 -11.01 12.45 -16.99
CA ILE A 94 -9.97 12.30 -18.00
C ILE A 94 -8.67 11.95 -17.26
N VAL A 95 -8.30 10.68 -17.27
CA VAL A 95 -7.05 10.21 -16.65
C VAL A 95 -5.88 10.45 -17.59
N LEU A 96 -4.83 11.09 -17.10
CA LEU A 96 -3.58 11.33 -17.81
C LEU A 96 -2.46 10.58 -17.12
N GLU A 97 -1.95 9.53 -17.76
CA GLU A 97 -0.80 8.75 -17.29
C GLU A 97 0.45 9.08 -18.11
N ALA A 98 1.55 9.30 -17.43
CA ALA A 98 2.81 9.68 -18.07
C ALA A 98 3.46 8.54 -18.86
N ARG A 99 3.30 7.30 -18.37
CA ARG A 99 3.86 6.09 -19.00
C ARG A 99 2.87 5.50 -20.02
N ASP A 100 3.31 4.52 -20.75
CA ASP A 100 2.51 3.73 -21.69
C ASP A 100 1.64 2.66 -21.04
N LEU A 101 1.83 2.41 -19.73
CA LEU A 101 1.11 1.41 -18.95
C LEU A 101 0.49 2.01 -17.68
N LEU A 102 -0.61 1.41 -17.25
CA LEU A 102 -1.33 1.75 -16.04
C LEU A 102 -0.78 1.01 -14.82
N GLY A 103 -1.18 1.46 -13.63
CA GLY A 103 -0.91 0.80 -12.36
C GLY A 103 -0.01 1.61 -11.42
N GLY A 104 0.81 2.51 -11.95
CA GLY A 104 1.71 3.31 -11.10
C GLY A 104 2.66 2.42 -10.29
N LYS A 105 2.49 2.39 -8.98
CA LYS A 105 3.30 1.56 -8.06
C LYS A 105 2.95 0.06 -8.09
N VAL A 106 1.83 -0.32 -8.71
CA VAL A 106 1.45 -1.73 -8.92
C VAL A 106 1.57 -2.13 -10.39
N ALA A 107 2.29 -1.35 -11.18
CA ALA A 107 2.46 -1.63 -12.59
C ALA A 107 3.26 -2.90 -12.82
N ALA A 108 2.88 -3.62 -13.87
CA ALA A 108 3.56 -4.80 -14.33
C ALA A 108 3.55 -4.83 -15.87
N TRP A 109 4.56 -5.39 -16.45
CA TRP A 109 4.70 -5.52 -17.91
C TRP A 109 5.28 -6.87 -18.28
N ARG A 110 5.14 -7.23 -19.55
CA ARG A 110 5.82 -8.41 -20.09
C ARG A 110 7.12 -7.99 -20.75
N ASP A 111 8.17 -8.72 -20.46
CA ASP A 111 9.45 -8.54 -21.13
C ASP A 111 9.47 -9.22 -22.53
N GLU A 112 10.63 -9.20 -23.20
CA GLU A 112 10.79 -9.74 -24.55
C GLU A 112 10.52 -11.26 -24.64
N ASP A 113 10.69 -11.99 -23.55
CA ASP A 113 10.41 -13.44 -23.46
C ASP A 113 8.93 -13.71 -23.13
N GLY A 114 8.14 -12.69 -22.82
CA GLY A 114 6.75 -12.77 -22.40
C GLY A 114 6.56 -13.02 -20.91
N ASP A 115 7.64 -13.03 -20.12
CA ASP A 115 7.59 -13.15 -18.67
C ASP A 115 7.10 -11.86 -18.03
N VAL A 116 6.33 -11.98 -16.95
CA VAL A 116 5.82 -10.82 -16.22
C VAL A 116 6.87 -10.29 -15.26
N THR A 117 7.11 -8.99 -15.32
CA THR A 117 7.92 -8.22 -14.38
C THR A 117 7.03 -7.20 -13.66
N GLU A 118 7.12 -7.15 -12.33
CA GLU A 118 6.32 -6.24 -11.49
C GLU A 118 7.18 -5.20 -10.79
N THR A 119 6.58 -4.04 -10.50
CA THR A 119 7.24 -2.98 -9.71
C THR A 119 7.40 -3.35 -8.24
N GLY A 120 6.74 -4.38 -7.76
CA GLY A 120 6.77 -4.86 -6.39
C GLY A 120 5.96 -6.14 -6.21
N LEU A 121 6.27 -6.90 -5.19
CA LEU A 121 5.48 -8.07 -4.77
C LEU A 121 4.15 -7.59 -4.15
N HIS A 122 3.09 -7.59 -4.94
CA HIS A 122 1.80 -7.02 -4.58
C HIS A 122 0.88 -8.05 -3.92
N VAL A 123 0.49 -7.75 -2.69
CA VAL A 123 -0.30 -8.65 -1.85
C VAL A 123 -1.57 -7.94 -1.38
N PHE A 124 -2.72 -8.58 -1.56
CA PHE A 124 -3.99 -8.15 -1.01
C PHE A 124 -4.23 -8.81 0.34
N PHE A 125 -4.81 -8.07 1.27
CA PHE A 125 -5.14 -8.57 2.61
C PHE A 125 -6.65 -8.63 2.81
N GLY A 126 -7.11 -9.55 3.65
CA GLY A 126 -8.50 -9.60 4.08
C GLY A 126 -8.97 -8.33 4.79
N ALA A 127 -8.04 -7.52 5.32
CA ALA A 127 -8.30 -6.20 5.90
C ALA A 127 -8.36 -5.06 4.87
N TYR A 128 -8.58 -5.35 3.57
CA TYR A 128 -8.68 -4.37 2.49
C TYR A 128 -10.13 -4.25 1.99
N PRO A 129 -11.07 -3.68 2.77
CA PRO A 129 -12.49 -3.66 2.43
C PRO A 129 -12.80 -2.82 1.17
N ASN A 130 -12.09 -1.71 0.94
CA ASN A 130 -12.33 -0.88 -0.25
C ASN A 130 -11.84 -1.58 -1.53
N ALA A 131 -10.69 -2.29 -1.46
CA ALA A 131 -10.22 -3.11 -2.56
C ALA A 131 -11.20 -4.27 -2.84
N MET A 132 -11.64 -4.99 -1.82
CA MET A 132 -12.61 -6.08 -1.97
C MET A 132 -13.93 -5.57 -2.57
N LYS A 133 -14.41 -4.40 -2.11
CA LYS A 133 -15.58 -3.76 -2.70
C LYS A 133 -15.36 -3.40 -4.17
N LEU A 134 -14.19 -2.86 -4.52
CA LEU A 134 -13.82 -2.55 -5.91
C LEU A 134 -13.81 -3.81 -6.79
N PHE A 135 -13.19 -4.90 -6.33
CA PHE A 135 -13.17 -6.18 -7.04
C PHE A 135 -14.59 -6.70 -7.31
N LYS A 136 -15.48 -6.60 -6.31
CA LYS A 136 -16.88 -6.98 -6.45
C LYS A 136 -17.62 -6.10 -7.47
N GLU A 137 -17.41 -4.78 -7.46
CA GLU A 137 -18.04 -3.86 -8.41
C GLU A 137 -17.58 -4.03 -9.86
N LEU A 138 -16.36 -4.55 -10.04
CA LEU A 138 -15.77 -4.85 -11.35
C LEU A 138 -16.05 -6.30 -11.81
N ASP A 139 -16.66 -7.14 -10.96
CA ASP A 139 -16.89 -8.58 -11.20
C ASP A 139 -15.60 -9.36 -11.50
N ILE A 140 -14.56 -9.11 -10.69
CA ILE A 140 -13.22 -9.71 -10.80
C ILE A 140 -12.71 -10.35 -9.50
N GLU A 141 -13.60 -10.67 -8.56
CA GLU A 141 -13.23 -11.26 -7.26
C GLU A 141 -12.55 -12.63 -7.41
N ASP A 142 -12.88 -13.36 -8.46
CA ASP A 142 -12.31 -14.67 -8.80
C ASP A 142 -10.82 -14.61 -9.17
N ARG A 143 -10.30 -13.43 -9.49
CA ARG A 143 -8.87 -13.21 -9.79
C ARG A 143 -7.97 -13.22 -8.55
N LEU A 144 -8.56 -13.21 -7.34
CA LEU A 144 -7.82 -13.25 -6.08
C LEU A 144 -7.55 -14.70 -5.66
N GLN A 145 -6.28 -15.07 -5.66
CA GLN A 145 -5.80 -16.38 -5.22
C GLN A 145 -5.44 -16.35 -3.74
N TRP A 146 -6.41 -16.68 -2.88
CA TRP A 146 -6.25 -16.66 -1.44
C TRP A 146 -5.34 -17.79 -0.96
N LYS A 147 -4.40 -17.47 -0.05
CA LYS A 147 -3.47 -18.40 0.56
C LYS A 147 -3.98 -18.93 1.90
N ASP A 148 -3.36 -20.00 2.42
CA ASP A 148 -3.60 -20.44 3.79
C ASP A 148 -3.36 -19.29 4.76
N HIS A 149 -4.21 -19.18 5.79
CA HIS A 149 -4.15 -18.09 6.75
C HIS A 149 -3.01 -18.29 7.74
N ALA A 150 -1.80 -18.02 7.30
CA ALA A 150 -0.58 -18.17 8.06
C ALA A 150 0.38 -17.01 7.77
N MET A 151 1.14 -16.60 8.78
CA MET A 151 2.31 -15.73 8.59
C MET A 151 3.57 -16.58 8.77
N ILE A 152 4.37 -16.68 7.72
CA ILE A 152 5.53 -17.56 7.63
C ILE A 152 6.81 -16.73 7.67
N PHE A 153 7.70 -17.08 8.60
CA PHE A 153 9.00 -16.42 8.76
C PHE A 153 10.12 -17.41 8.48
N ALA A 154 11.00 -17.10 7.54
CA ALA A 154 12.21 -17.87 7.31
C ALA A 154 13.19 -17.70 8.47
N LYS A 155 13.86 -18.79 8.86
CA LYS A 155 14.93 -18.81 9.86
C LYS A 155 16.29 -18.85 9.17
N PRO A 156 16.89 -17.70 8.78
CA PRO A 156 18.16 -17.68 8.08
C PRO A 156 19.30 -18.19 8.97
N GLY A 157 20.27 -18.89 8.36
CA GLY A 157 21.46 -19.38 9.02
C GLY A 157 21.35 -20.78 9.64
N SER A 158 20.22 -21.46 9.47
CA SER A 158 20.08 -22.90 9.78
C SER A 158 20.80 -23.76 8.72
N LYS A 159 21.25 -24.96 9.09
CA LYS A 159 21.88 -25.92 8.16
C LYS A 159 20.90 -26.43 7.08
N LYS A 160 19.62 -26.41 7.41
CA LYS A 160 18.50 -26.73 6.54
C LYS A 160 17.55 -25.56 6.52
N ARG A 161 16.75 -25.46 5.47
CA ARG A 161 15.72 -24.45 5.41
C ARG A 161 14.65 -24.70 6.47
N GLU A 162 14.45 -23.73 7.34
CA GLU A 162 13.49 -23.80 8.44
C GLU A 162 12.58 -22.56 8.44
N PHE A 163 11.34 -22.78 8.89
CA PHE A 163 10.33 -21.72 9.01
C PHE A 163 9.77 -21.67 10.42
N SER A 164 9.31 -20.52 10.83
CA SER A 164 8.43 -20.32 11.97
C SER A 164 7.09 -19.79 11.47
N THR A 165 5.99 -20.42 11.86
CA THR A 165 4.67 -20.13 11.36
C THR A 165 3.75 -19.69 12.47
N PHE A 166 3.00 -18.61 12.21
CA PHE A 166 1.83 -18.23 12.99
C PHE A 166 0.60 -18.66 12.21
N ASP A 167 0.00 -19.78 12.60
CA ASP A 167 -1.20 -20.32 11.98
C ASP A 167 -2.44 -19.73 12.65
N PHE A 168 -3.32 -19.11 11.87
CA PHE A 168 -4.54 -18.52 12.36
C PHE A 168 -5.69 -19.54 12.29
N PRO A 169 -6.22 -19.99 13.45
CA PRO A 169 -7.25 -21.03 13.46
C PRO A 169 -8.53 -20.57 12.76
N ALA A 170 -9.01 -21.41 11.84
CA ALA A 170 -10.29 -21.18 11.19
C ALA A 170 -11.45 -21.23 12.19
N GLY A 171 -12.47 -20.37 12.01
CA GLY A 171 -13.66 -20.35 12.85
C GLY A 171 -13.54 -19.57 14.16
N LEU A 172 -12.38 -19.10 14.54
CA LEU A 172 -12.22 -18.19 15.67
C LEU A 172 -12.31 -16.73 15.19
N PRO A 173 -13.10 -15.88 15.87
CA PRO A 173 -13.21 -14.48 15.50
C PRO A 173 -11.95 -13.69 15.88
N ALA A 174 -11.71 -12.57 15.18
CA ALA A 174 -10.71 -11.59 15.61
C ALA A 174 -11.15 -10.91 16.93
N PRO A 175 -10.20 -10.54 17.82
CA PRO A 175 -8.75 -10.78 17.74
C PRO A 175 -8.32 -12.14 18.35
N ILE A 176 -9.24 -13.05 18.67
CA ILE A 176 -8.96 -14.31 19.38
C ILE A 176 -8.06 -15.22 18.53
N ASN A 177 -8.34 -15.34 17.23
CA ASN A 177 -7.55 -16.12 16.30
C ASN A 177 -6.07 -15.67 16.26
N ALA A 178 -5.82 -14.37 16.22
CA ALA A 178 -4.47 -13.80 16.27
C ALA A 178 -3.79 -14.07 17.62
N GLY A 179 -4.53 -13.95 18.72
CA GLY A 179 -4.04 -14.31 20.05
C GLY A 179 -3.62 -15.77 20.14
N VAL A 180 -4.43 -16.68 19.61
CA VAL A 180 -4.11 -18.12 19.57
C VAL A 180 -2.90 -18.38 18.68
N ALA A 181 -2.80 -17.80 17.50
CA ALA A 181 -1.66 -17.94 16.61
C ALA A 181 -0.34 -17.51 17.29
N ILE A 182 -0.35 -16.37 18.00
CA ILE A 182 0.82 -15.87 18.73
C ILE A 182 1.18 -16.80 19.89
N LEU A 183 0.20 -17.27 20.66
CA LEU A 183 0.44 -18.15 21.80
C LEU A 183 0.92 -19.54 21.37
N ALA A 184 0.38 -20.09 20.31
CA ALA A 184 0.74 -21.42 19.78
C ALA A 184 2.14 -21.45 19.16
N ASN A 185 2.62 -20.35 18.58
CA ASN A 185 4.00 -20.30 18.07
C ASN A 185 4.99 -20.34 19.23
N THR A 186 5.85 -21.35 19.31
CA THR A 186 6.86 -21.51 20.37
C THR A 186 8.29 -21.24 19.90
N ASP A 187 8.47 -20.98 18.61
CA ASP A 187 9.76 -20.91 17.96
C ASP A 187 10.36 -19.51 17.92
N LEU A 188 9.52 -18.51 17.60
CA LEU A 188 9.98 -17.16 17.32
C LEU A 188 10.06 -16.31 18.59
N LEU A 189 9.05 -16.41 19.47
CA LEU A 189 8.96 -15.65 20.71
C LEU A 189 8.87 -16.57 21.93
N THR A 190 9.64 -16.27 22.96
CA THR A 190 9.54 -16.91 24.27
C THR A 190 8.30 -16.42 25.04
N TRP A 191 7.84 -17.19 26.01
CA TRP A 191 6.69 -16.80 26.84
C TRP A 191 6.85 -15.44 27.54
N PRO A 192 8.01 -15.09 28.16
CA PRO A 192 8.20 -13.77 28.74
C PRO A 192 8.08 -12.63 27.71
N GLU A 193 8.55 -12.83 26.47
CA GLU A 193 8.45 -11.85 25.38
C GLU A 193 7.01 -11.64 24.93
N LYS A 194 6.25 -12.72 24.75
CA LYS A 194 4.82 -12.65 24.41
C LYS A 194 4.03 -11.89 25.48
N ILE A 195 4.30 -12.18 26.76
CA ILE A 195 3.64 -11.50 27.88
C ILE A 195 3.98 -10.00 27.88
N LYS A 196 5.25 -9.64 27.73
CA LYS A 196 5.69 -8.22 27.71
C LYS A 196 5.10 -7.47 26.54
N LEU A 197 5.14 -8.05 25.33
CA LEU A 197 4.54 -7.48 24.14
C LEU A 197 3.02 -7.31 24.32
N GLY A 198 2.33 -8.33 24.81
CA GLY A 198 0.90 -8.30 25.09
C GLY A 198 0.52 -7.20 26.07
N ILE A 199 1.23 -7.08 27.19
CA ILE A 199 1.03 -6.02 28.18
C ILE A 199 1.29 -4.64 27.53
N GLY A 200 2.34 -4.50 26.72
CA GLY A 200 2.65 -3.27 26.00
C GLY A 200 1.53 -2.81 25.05
N LEU A 201 0.79 -3.75 24.46
CA LEU A 201 -0.31 -3.46 23.52
C LEU A 201 -1.67 -3.21 24.20
N ILE A 202 -1.81 -3.50 25.52
CA ILE A 202 -3.07 -3.27 26.25
C ILE A 202 -3.59 -1.83 26.09
N PRO A 203 -2.79 -0.75 26.21
CA PRO A 203 -3.29 0.61 26.04
C PRO A 203 -3.86 0.86 24.64
N ALA A 204 -3.21 0.34 23.58
CA ALA A 204 -3.71 0.45 22.21
C ALA A 204 -5.08 -0.24 22.03
N TYR A 205 -5.28 -1.36 22.72
CA TYR A 205 -6.55 -2.08 22.70
C TYR A 205 -7.66 -1.37 23.50
N LEU A 206 -7.33 -0.82 24.66
CA LEU A 206 -8.31 -0.20 25.57
C LEU A 206 -8.72 1.22 25.13
N PHE A 207 -7.78 2.01 24.66
CA PHE A 207 -7.99 3.42 24.32
C PHE A 207 -8.09 3.65 22.81
N GLY A 208 -7.80 2.62 22.00
CA GLY A 208 -7.98 2.66 20.55
C GLY A 208 -7.22 3.81 19.87
N GLN A 209 -7.92 4.57 19.07
CA GLN A 209 -7.34 5.59 18.21
C GLN A 209 -6.62 6.73 18.97
N SER A 210 -7.17 7.21 20.08
CA SER A 210 -6.52 8.28 20.86
C SER A 210 -5.13 7.88 21.35
N TYR A 211 -4.98 6.63 21.79
CA TYR A 211 -3.66 6.10 22.15
C TYR A 211 -2.72 6.00 20.95
N VAL A 212 -3.25 5.58 19.79
CA VAL A 212 -2.45 5.47 18.55
C VAL A 212 -1.90 6.84 18.15
N GLU A 213 -2.70 7.89 18.22
CA GLU A 213 -2.30 9.26 17.90
C GLU A 213 -1.22 9.80 18.85
N GLU A 214 -1.29 9.46 20.13
CA GLU A 214 -0.26 9.83 21.10
C GLU A 214 1.12 9.23 20.79
N GLN A 215 1.20 8.22 19.93
CA GLN A 215 2.48 7.59 19.56
C GLN A 215 3.12 8.21 18.31
N GLU A 216 2.64 9.33 17.78
CA GLU A 216 3.13 9.94 16.53
C GLU A 216 4.63 10.25 16.54
N GLY A 217 5.16 10.70 17.67
CA GLY A 217 6.57 11.08 17.83
C GLY A 217 7.54 9.94 18.16
N VAL A 218 7.11 8.67 18.16
CA VAL A 218 7.87 7.55 18.74
C VAL A 218 8.18 6.49 17.68
N THR A 219 9.42 6.00 17.63
CA THR A 219 9.80 4.86 16.78
C THR A 219 9.34 3.52 17.39
N VAL A 220 9.25 2.48 16.56
CA VAL A 220 8.95 1.11 17.02
C VAL A 220 9.91 0.66 18.12
N LYS A 221 11.20 0.86 17.91
CA LYS A 221 12.25 0.44 18.85
C LYS A 221 12.18 1.19 20.18
N GLU A 222 11.96 2.51 20.16
CA GLU A 222 11.79 3.33 21.36
C GLU A 222 10.54 2.89 22.14
N TRP A 223 9.42 2.66 21.43
CA TRP A 223 8.18 2.21 22.04
C TRP A 223 8.34 0.85 22.72
N MET A 224 9.00 -0.12 22.06
CA MET A 224 9.26 -1.45 22.59
C MET A 224 10.11 -1.38 23.87
N ARG A 225 11.21 -0.63 23.83
CA ARG A 225 12.11 -0.43 24.98
C ARG A 225 11.41 0.23 26.17
N ALA A 226 10.62 1.28 25.94
CA ALA A 226 9.86 1.98 26.98
C ALA A 226 8.87 1.05 27.71
N ARG A 227 8.46 -0.07 27.07
CA ARG A 227 7.57 -1.09 27.66
C ARG A 227 8.29 -2.34 28.15
N GLY A 228 9.60 -2.30 28.18
CA GLY A 228 10.45 -3.42 28.61
C GLY A 228 10.38 -4.65 27.71
N VAL A 229 9.93 -4.48 26.44
CA VAL A 229 9.99 -5.52 25.42
C VAL A 229 11.45 -5.65 24.96
N PRO A 230 12.04 -6.86 24.98
CA PRO A 230 13.42 -7.05 24.56
C PRO A 230 13.64 -6.70 23.07
N ASP A 231 14.81 -6.14 22.73
CA ASP A 231 15.19 -5.81 21.34
C ASP A 231 15.07 -7.04 20.43
N ARG A 232 15.32 -8.26 20.93
CA ARG A 232 15.13 -9.49 20.17
C ARG A 232 13.74 -9.62 19.54
N VAL A 233 12.69 -9.16 20.19
CA VAL A 233 11.31 -9.18 19.62
C VAL A 233 11.23 -8.31 18.38
N THR A 234 11.87 -7.14 18.43
CA THR A 234 11.97 -6.23 17.28
C THR A 234 12.77 -6.88 16.15
N ASP A 235 13.90 -7.52 16.48
CA ASP A 235 14.82 -8.13 15.51
C ASP A 235 14.28 -9.44 14.92
N GLU A 236 13.41 -10.16 15.60
CA GLU A 236 12.84 -11.43 15.11
C GLU A 236 11.55 -11.24 14.30
N VAL A 237 10.69 -10.32 14.70
CA VAL A 237 9.35 -10.15 14.12
C VAL A 237 9.24 -8.83 13.35
N PHE A 238 9.49 -7.71 14.04
CA PHE A 238 9.16 -6.40 13.49
C PHE A 238 10.11 -5.96 12.36
N ILE A 239 11.38 -6.38 12.38
CA ILE A 239 12.33 -6.02 11.33
C ILE A 239 11.90 -6.54 9.95
N ALA A 240 11.44 -7.80 9.87
CA ALA A 240 10.98 -8.38 8.62
C ALA A 240 9.72 -7.68 8.11
N MET A 241 8.75 -7.44 8.99
CA MET A 241 7.51 -6.74 8.64
C MET A 241 7.75 -5.27 8.26
N SER A 242 8.60 -4.56 9.01
CA SER A 242 8.93 -3.16 8.73
C SER A 242 9.56 -2.99 7.35
N LYS A 243 10.54 -3.83 7.03
CA LYS A 243 11.19 -3.81 5.72
C LYS A 243 10.27 -4.26 4.59
N ALA A 244 9.41 -5.26 4.83
CA ALA A 244 8.48 -5.76 3.82
C ALA A 244 7.36 -4.77 3.46
N LEU A 245 6.86 -4.02 4.45
CA LEU A 245 5.69 -3.16 4.30
C LEU A 245 6.05 -1.67 4.14
N ASN A 246 7.15 -1.23 4.76
CA ASN A 246 7.54 0.18 4.80
C ASN A 246 8.94 0.44 4.21
N PHE A 247 9.71 -0.60 3.86
CA PHE A 247 11.05 -0.57 3.26
C PHE A 247 12.12 0.11 4.12
N ILE A 248 11.86 0.30 5.42
CA ILE A 248 12.75 0.90 6.41
C ILE A 248 12.87 0.04 7.66
N ASP A 249 13.92 0.28 8.44
CA ASP A 249 14.18 -0.45 9.67
C ASP A 249 13.29 0.06 10.84
N PRO A 250 12.96 -0.81 11.82
CA PRO A 250 12.14 -0.44 12.98
C PRO A 250 12.76 0.63 13.87
N ASP A 251 14.05 0.91 13.72
CA ASP A 251 14.75 1.99 14.44
C ASP A 251 14.26 3.38 14.01
N THR A 252 13.73 3.51 12.81
CA THR A 252 13.24 4.75 12.22
C THR A 252 11.75 4.74 11.94
N LEU A 253 11.12 3.56 11.89
CA LEU A 253 9.69 3.41 11.60
C LEU A 253 8.83 3.98 12.73
N SER A 254 7.82 4.78 12.40
CA SER A 254 6.82 5.28 13.33
C SER A 254 6.01 4.17 13.98
N MET A 255 5.91 4.18 15.31
CA MET A 255 5.05 3.23 16.03
C MET A 255 3.57 3.50 15.77
N GLN A 256 3.17 4.73 15.56
CA GLN A 256 1.81 5.07 15.17
C GLN A 256 1.39 4.32 13.89
N CYS A 257 2.22 4.32 12.86
CA CYS A 257 1.95 3.60 11.61
C CYS A 257 1.79 2.09 11.84
N VAL A 258 2.63 1.49 12.68
CA VAL A 258 2.53 0.07 13.02
C VAL A 258 1.23 -0.22 13.79
N LEU A 259 0.85 0.63 14.74
CA LEU A 259 -0.39 0.46 15.51
C LEU A 259 -1.63 0.62 14.64
N ILE A 260 -1.62 1.53 13.67
CA ILE A 260 -2.71 1.66 12.67
C ILE A 260 -2.83 0.35 11.86
N ALA A 261 -1.72 -0.19 11.36
CA ALA A 261 -1.73 -1.43 10.61
C ALA A 261 -2.22 -2.62 11.46
N LEU A 262 -1.69 -2.77 12.67
CA LEU A 262 -2.12 -3.83 13.60
C LEU A 262 -3.61 -3.73 13.93
N ASN A 263 -4.12 -2.51 14.16
CA ASN A 263 -5.52 -2.31 14.46
C ASN A 263 -6.42 -2.81 13.31
N ARG A 264 -6.03 -2.59 12.04
CA ARG A 264 -6.79 -3.08 10.87
C ARG A 264 -6.78 -4.60 10.78
N PHE A 265 -5.61 -5.22 10.94
CA PHE A 265 -5.50 -6.68 10.92
C PHE A 265 -6.26 -7.37 12.06
N LEU A 266 -6.35 -6.74 13.24
CA LEU A 266 -7.02 -7.30 14.41
C LEU A 266 -8.53 -7.06 14.45
N GLN A 267 -9.10 -6.25 13.57
CA GLN A 267 -10.54 -6.01 13.49
C GLN A 267 -11.27 -7.07 12.64
N GLU A 268 -10.56 -7.75 11.75
CA GLU A 268 -11.12 -8.72 10.81
C GLU A 268 -10.59 -10.13 11.08
N THR A 269 -11.48 -11.13 11.06
CA THR A 269 -11.09 -12.55 11.28
C THR A 269 -10.06 -13.01 10.26
N ASP A 270 -10.24 -12.65 9.00
CA ASP A 270 -9.30 -12.94 7.91
C ASP A 270 -8.40 -11.75 7.56
N GLY A 271 -8.27 -10.77 8.47
CA GLY A 271 -7.60 -9.50 8.20
C GLY A 271 -6.16 -9.65 7.72
N SER A 272 -5.41 -10.56 8.29
CA SER A 272 -4.04 -10.88 7.90
C SER A 272 -3.93 -11.99 6.84
N LYS A 273 -5.05 -12.56 6.38
CA LYS A 273 -5.06 -13.52 5.28
C LYS A 273 -4.69 -12.81 3.99
N ILE A 274 -3.81 -13.42 3.20
CA ILE A 274 -3.29 -12.81 1.97
C ILE A 274 -3.88 -13.46 0.72
N ALA A 275 -3.93 -12.66 -0.35
CA ALA A 275 -4.17 -13.14 -1.71
C ALA A 275 -3.19 -12.47 -2.69
N LEU A 276 -2.84 -13.19 -3.74
CA LEU A 276 -2.17 -12.67 -4.92
C LEU A 276 -3.19 -12.58 -6.06
N LEU A 277 -2.95 -11.72 -7.04
CA LEU A 277 -3.69 -11.79 -8.30
C LEU A 277 -3.27 -13.02 -9.09
N ASP A 278 -4.17 -13.53 -9.91
CA ASP A 278 -3.92 -14.64 -10.83
C ASP A 278 -3.05 -14.28 -12.05
N GLY A 279 -2.38 -13.14 -12.01
CA GLY A 279 -1.50 -12.57 -13.01
C GLY A 279 -1.14 -11.13 -12.71
N SER A 280 -0.62 -10.42 -13.69
CA SER A 280 -0.12 -9.04 -13.51
C SER A 280 -1.20 -8.06 -13.06
N ALA A 281 -0.88 -7.19 -12.12
CA ALA A 281 -1.84 -6.19 -11.62
C ALA A 281 -2.30 -5.21 -12.72
N THR A 282 -1.45 -4.91 -13.69
CA THR A 282 -1.84 -4.08 -14.85
C THR A 282 -2.95 -4.74 -15.64
N GLU A 283 -2.79 -6.02 -16.03
CA GLU A 283 -3.76 -6.75 -16.86
C GLU A 283 -5.00 -7.18 -16.07
N ARG A 284 -4.83 -7.58 -14.80
CA ARG A 284 -5.88 -8.24 -14.02
C ARG A 284 -6.72 -7.28 -13.16
N LEU A 285 -6.23 -6.05 -12.91
CA LEU A 285 -6.92 -5.04 -12.11
C LEU A 285 -7.03 -3.69 -12.83
N CYS A 286 -5.91 -3.15 -13.35
CA CYS A 286 -5.93 -1.78 -13.87
C CYS A 286 -6.65 -1.65 -15.21
N GLU A 287 -6.48 -2.61 -16.14
CA GLU A 287 -7.23 -2.63 -17.40
C GLU A 287 -8.74 -2.79 -17.19
N PRO A 288 -9.26 -3.69 -16.32
CA PRO A 288 -10.69 -3.71 -15.97
C PRO A 288 -11.22 -2.39 -15.39
N MET A 289 -10.43 -1.69 -14.58
CA MET A 289 -10.81 -0.37 -14.08
C MET A 289 -10.93 0.64 -15.23
N LYS A 290 -9.98 0.63 -16.17
CA LYS A 290 -10.01 1.48 -17.38
C LYS A 290 -11.25 1.17 -18.23
N GLU A 291 -11.49 -0.11 -18.53
CA GLU A 291 -12.66 -0.55 -19.29
C GLU A 291 -13.97 -0.07 -18.65
N TYR A 292 -14.08 -0.20 -17.33
CA TYR A 292 -15.23 0.31 -16.59
C TYR A 292 -15.39 1.83 -16.74
N ILE A 293 -14.30 2.60 -16.57
CA ILE A 293 -14.30 4.06 -16.70
C ILE A 293 -14.73 4.47 -18.11
N GLU A 294 -14.15 3.87 -19.14
CA GLU A 294 -14.42 4.19 -20.56
C GLU A 294 -15.84 3.77 -20.97
N SER A 295 -16.34 2.63 -20.47
CA SER A 295 -17.71 2.18 -20.74
C SER A 295 -18.78 3.15 -20.22
N LYS A 296 -18.42 4.00 -19.25
CA LYS A 296 -19.30 5.02 -18.66
C LYS A 296 -18.99 6.45 -19.14
N GLY A 297 -18.19 6.60 -20.18
CA GLY A 297 -17.90 7.90 -20.83
C GLY A 297 -16.72 8.66 -20.25
N GLY A 298 -15.93 8.07 -19.34
CA GLY A 298 -14.62 8.58 -18.96
C GLY A 298 -13.57 8.32 -20.04
N ILE A 299 -12.40 8.92 -19.90
CA ILE A 299 -11.30 8.81 -20.85
C ILE A 299 -10.01 8.47 -20.10
N VAL A 300 -9.23 7.51 -20.62
CA VAL A 300 -7.92 7.16 -20.07
C VAL A 300 -6.86 7.31 -21.16
N ARG A 301 -5.90 8.22 -20.94
CA ARG A 301 -4.80 8.50 -21.86
C ARG A 301 -3.46 8.13 -21.23
N THR A 302 -2.73 7.24 -21.86
CA THR A 302 -1.33 6.91 -21.53
C THR A 302 -0.36 7.69 -22.41
N ASN A 303 0.93 7.69 -22.08
CA ASN A 303 1.98 8.48 -22.75
C ASN A 303 1.71 10.01 -22.76
N VAL A 304 1.05 10.53 -21.72
CA VAL A 304 0.67 11.94 -21.61
C VAL A 304 1.23 12.54 -20.31
N PRO A 305 2.55 12.77 -20.22
CA PRO A 305 3.14 13.38 -19.05
C PRO A 305 2.74 14.86 -18.92
N VAL A 306 2.27 15.20 -17.72
CA VAL A 306 2.00 16.59 -17.33
C VAL A 306 3.34 17.25 -16.96
N GLN A 307 3.64 18.38 -17.60
CA GLN A 307 4.89 19.12 -17.39
C GLN A 307 4.71 20.31 -16.42
N GLN A 308 3.52 20.94 -16.41
CA GLN A 308 3.28 22.11 -15.58
C GLN A 308 1.81 22.27 -15.23
N ILE A 309 1.56 22.80 -14.04
CA ILE A 309 0.26 23.29 -13.60
C ILE A 309 0.20 24.79 -13.92
N ILE A 310 -0.72 25.19 -14.81
CA ILE A 310 -0.96 26.58 -15.18
C ILE A 310 -2.05 27.13 -14.27
N THR A 311 -1.85 28.31 -13.70
CA THR A 311 -2.80 28.94 -12.76
C THR A 311 -3.29 30.29 -13.30
N HIS A 312 -4.49 30.67 -12.90
CA HIS A 312 -5.00 32.03 -13.14
C HIS A 312 -4.21 33.04 -12.30
N THR A 313 -3.79 34.15 -12.92
CA THR A 313 -2.98 35.17 -12.25
C THR A 313 -3.80 36.34 -11.73
N GLU A 314 -5.02 36.55 -12.27
CA GLU A 314 -5.89 37.71 -11.99
C GLU A 314 -7.37 37.29 -11.94
N GLY A 315 -8.24 38.19 -11.47
CA GLY A 315 -9.70 38.03 -11.47
C GLY A 315 -10.25 37.24 -10.30
N LYS A 316 -11.50 36.80 -10.40
CA LYS A 316 -12.22 35.99 -9.38
C LYS A 316 -11.51 34.67 -9.13
N ASP A 317 -10.98 34.13 -10.21
CA ASP A 317 -10.37 32.79 -10.23
C ASP A 317 -8.85 32.84 -10.05
N LYS A 318 -8.30 34.03 -9.71
CA LYS A 318 -6.92 34.18 -9.34
C LYS A 318 -6.55 33.06 -8.36
N ASP A 319 -5.55 32.24 -8.67
CA ASP A 319 -5.06 31.16 -7.87
C ASP A 319 -5.65 29.74 -8.17
N SER A 320 -6.77 29.61 -8.87
CA SER A 320 -7.24 28.30 -9.34
C SER A 320 -6.40 27.78 -10.51
N VAL A 321 -6.45 26.48 -10.76
CA VAL A 321 -5.83 25.87 -11.93
C VAL A 321 -6.59 26.30 -13.19
N ALA A 322 -5.86 26.91 -14.13
CA ALA A 322 -6.38 27.31 -15.45
C ALA A 322 -6.26 26.17 -16.47
N GLY A 323 -5.24 25.33 -16.32
CA GLY A 323 -4.99 24.20 -17.19
C GLY A 323 -3.71 23.47 -16.84
N LEU A 324 -3.39 22.43 -17.62
CA LEU A 324 -2.17 21.67 -17.52
C LEU A 324 -1.43 21.72 -18.85
N LEU A 325 -0.12 22.00 -18.80
CA LEU A 325 0.77 21.85 -19.94
C LEU A 325 1.22 20.41 -20.03
N LEU A 326 0.98 19.79 -21.16
CA LEU A 326 1.40 18.42 -21.46
C LEU A 326 2.68 18.40 -22.31
N LYS A 327 3.36 17.26 -22.34
CA LYS A 327 4.47 17.04 -23.27
C LYS A 327 3.98 17.25 -24.71
N GLY A 328 4.73 18.04 -25.48
CA GLY A 328 4.32 18.43 -26.85
C GLY A 328 3.59 19.77 -26.92
N ASN A 329 3.59 20.55 -25.83
CA ASN A 329 2.98 21.88 -25.73
C ASN A 329 1.44 21.92 -25.88
N GLU A 330 0.77 20.78 -25.72
CA GLU A 330 -0.70 20.72 -25.60
C GLU A 330 -1.11 21.30 -24.24
N VAL A 331 -2.07 22.22 -24.21
CA VAL A 331 -2.69 22.72 -22.98
C VAL A 331 -4.11 22.16 -22.88
N VAL A 332 -4.39 21.50 -21.76
CA VAL A 332 -5.73 20.95 -21.48
C VAL A 332 -6.35 21.62 -20.27
N SER A 333 -7.67 21.81 -20.29
CA SER A 333 -8.40 22.42 -19.18
C SER A 333 -9.64 21.61 -18.81
N ALA A 334 -10.03 21.75 -17.54
CA ALA A 334 -11.20 21.09 -16.96
C ALA A 334 -11.79 21.93 -15.82
N ASP A 335 -12.94 21.52 -15.31
CA ASP A 335 -13.58 22.17 -14.15
C ASP A 335 -12.82 21.88 -12.84
N TYR A 336 -12.30 20.67 -12.71
CA TYR A 336 -11.54 20.19 -11.55
C TYR A 336 -10.31 19.40 -11.97
N TYR A 337 -9.31 19.38 -11.10
CA TYR A 337 -8.04 18.66 -11.28
C TYR A 337 -7.74 17.85 -10.04
N VAL A 338 -7.53 16.55 -10.21
CA VAL A 338 -7.13 15.65 -9.13
C VAL A 338 -5.69 15.19 -9.36
N SER A 339 -4.80 15.49 -8.41
CA SER A 339 -3.45 14.95 -8.44
C SER A 339 -3.46 13.59 -7.74
N ALA A 340 -3.25 12.52 -8.51
CA ALA A 340 -3.07 11.15 -8.02
C ALA A 340 -1.64 10.65 -8.24
N MET A 341 -0.69 11.59 -8.37
CA MET A 341 0.73 11.32 -8.52
C MET A 341 1.37 10.93 -7.17
N PRO A 342 2.51 10.22 -7.17
CA PRO A 342 3.34 10.05 -5.97
C PRO A 342 3.78 11.40 -5.38
N VAL A 343 4.03 11.44 -4.06
CA VAL A 343 4.34 12.69 -3.36
C VAL A 343 5.54 13.45 -3.95
N ASP A 344 6.60 12.73 -4.35
CA ASP A 344 7.78 13.37 -4.91
C ASP A 344 7.55 13.93 -6.33
N ALA A 345 6.61 13.34 -7.07
CA ALA A 345 6.22 13.85 -8.38
C ALA A 345 5.38 15.14 -8.27
N ILE A 346 4.35 15.15 -7.41
CA ILE A 346 3.53 16.35 -7.23
C ILE A 346 4.31 17.53 -6.66
N LYS A 347 5.28 17.29 -5.76
CA LYS A 347 6.16 18.35 -5.26
C LYS A 347 6.89 19.11 -6.38
N LYS A 348 7.30 18.41 -7.43
CA LYS A 348 8.00 19.00 -8.59
C LYS A 348 7.08 19.89 -9.39
N LEU A 349 5.80 19.52 -9.51
CA LEU A 349 4.80 20.26 -10.26
C LEU A 349 4.06 21.33 -9.45
N THR A 350 4.20 21.31 -8.13
CA THR A 350 3.57 22.29 -7.24
C THR A 350 4.12 23.69 -7.51
N PRO A 351 3.31 24.67 -7.93
CA PRO A 351 3.72 26.04 -8.16
C PRO A 351 4.37 26.65 -6.91
N ASP A 352 5.43 27.47 -7.08
CA ASP A 352 6.18 28.05 -5.94
C ASP A 352 5.28 28.82 -4.99
N SER A 353 4.30 29.57 -5.53
CA SER A 353 3.32 30.31 -4.74
C SER A 353 2.36 29.44 -3.91
N TRP A 354 2.29 28.13 -4.13
CA TRP A 354 1.54 27.20 -3.29
C TRP A 354 2.39 26.69 -2.11
N ARG A 355 3.72 26.65 -2.27
CA ARG A 355 4.64 26.02 -1.32
C ARG A 355 4.63 26.71 0.06
N ASP A 356 4.38 28.01 0.09
CA ASP A 356 4.30 28.79 1.33
C ASP A 356 2.99 28.58 2.11
N LYS A 357 1.99 27.95 1.51
CA LYS A 357 0.73 27.60 2.19
C LYS A 357 0.96 26.40 3.10
N GLU A 358 0.48 26.44 4.32
CA GLU A 358 0.66 25.40 5.35
C GLU A 358 0.38 23.98 4.82
N TYR A 359 -0.68 23.82 4.06
CA TYR A 359 -1.06 22.55 3.43
C TYR A 359 0.06 21.96 2.57
N PHE A 360 0.62 22.75 1.66
CA PHE A 360 1.69 22.30 0.77
C PHE A 360 3.04 22.26 1.49
N SER A 361 3.35 23.21 2.37
CA SER A 361 4.61 23.20 3.12
C SER A 361 4.75 21.97 4.01
N LYS A 362 3.68 21.53 4.65
CA LYS A 362 3.66 20.24 5.39
C LYS A 362 3.92 19.07 4.46
N MET A 363 3.23 18.98 3.33
CA MET A 363 3.42 17.93 2.34
C MET A 363 4.86 17.88 1.80
N MET A 364 5.53 19.03 1.64
CA MET A 364 6.94 19.06 1.22
C MET A 364 7.88 18.29 2.16
N GLY A 365 7.50 18.07 3.43
CA GLY A 365 8.26 17.29 4.40
C GLY A 365 8.24 15.79 4.13
N LEU A 366 7.23 15.25 3.44
CA LEU A 366 7.17 13.83 3.09
C LEU A 366 8.22 13.49 2.03
N LYS A 367 8.77 12.29 2.08
CA LYS A 367 9.74 11.78 1.10
C LYS A 367 9.39 10.36 0.72
N GLY A 368 9.59 9.99 -0.54
CA GLY A 368 9.52 8.61 -0.97
C GLY A 368 10.75 7.82 -0.51
N VAL A 369 10.54 6.57 -0.13
CA VAL A 369 11.59 5.64 0.22
C VAL A 369 11.95 4.76 -0.98
N PRO A 370 13.24 4.50 -1.25
CA PRO A 370 13.64 3.61 -2.33
C PRO A 370 13.37 2.15 -1.98
N VAL A 371 12.97 1.39 -2.98
CA VAL A 371 12.85 -0.07 -2.92
C VAL A 371 13.35 -0.68 -4.22
N ILE A 372 13.89 -1.88 -4.16
CA ILE A 372 14.21 -2.69 -5.32
C ILE A 372 13.34 -3.94 -5.26
N ASN A 373 12.64 -4.25 -6.34
CA ASN A 373 12.00 -5.52 -6.53
C ASN A 373 12.87 -6.36 -7.45
N ILE A 374 13.29 -7.54 -7.01
CA ILE A 374 14.14 -8.42 -7.81
C ILE A 374 13.40 -9.70 -8.14
N HIS A 375 13.44 -10.06 -9.42
CA HIS A 375 12.89 -11.29 -9.97
C HIS A 375 14.04 -12.17 -10.42
N ILE A 376 14.03 -13.45 -10.03
CA ILE A 376 15.04 -14.42 -10.45
C ILE A 376 14.36 -15.69 -10.93
N TRP A 377 14.65 -16.09 -12.17
CA TRP A 377 14.25 -17.37 -12.74
C TRP A 377 15.40 -18.38 -12.60
N PHE A 378 15.10 -19.52 -12.02
CA PHE A 378 16.06 -20.60 -11.81
C PHE A 378 15.86 -21.75 -12.82
N ASP A 379 16.93 -22.50 -13.10
CA ASP A 379 16.94 -23.66 -14.00
C ASP A 379 16.12 -24.86 -13.46
N ARG A 380 15.65 -24.79 -12.22
CA ARG A 380 14.92 -25.86 -11.53
C ARG A 380 13.91 -25.34 -10.54
N LYS A 381 12.96 -26.20 -10.18
CA LYS A 381 12.06 -25.91 -9.06
C LYS A 381 12.83 -26.00 -7.74
N LEU A 382 12.66 -24.98 -6.90
CA LEU A 382 13.11 -24.94 -5.51
C LEU A 382 12.00 -25.50 -4.61
N SER A 383 12.38 -25.99 -3.44
CA SER A 383 11.40 -26.42 -2.43
C SER A 383 10.80 -25.19 -1.75
N THR A 384 9.72 -24.64 -2.28
CA THR A 384 9.06 -23.41 -1.78
C THR A 384 7.66 -23.71 -1.22
N ILE A 385 7.04 -22.69 -0.64
CA ILE A 385 5.71 -22.79 -0.02
C ILE A 385 4.76 -21.90 -0.83
N ASP A 386 3.52 -22.35 -1.06
CA ASP A 386 2.46 -21.55 -1.68
C ASP A 386 1.97 -20.47 -0.70
N ASN A 387 2.82 -19.52 -0.39
CA ASN A 387 2.54 -18.37 0.46
C ASN A 387 3.65 -17.32 0.32
N LEU A 388 3.42 -16.19 0.98
CA LEU A 388 4.42 -15.16 1.20
C LEU A 388 5.32 -15.53 2.39
N ILE A 389 6.62 -15.34 2.26
CA ILE A 389 7.59 -15.69 3.29
C ILE A 389 8.33 -14.44 3.74
N PHE A 390 8.15 -14.04 4.99
CA PHE A 390 8.90 -12.96 5.62
C PHE A 390 10.31 -13.45 6.00
N SER A 391 11.28 -12.55 5.91
CA SER A 391 12.66 -12.86 6.27
C SER A 391 13.29 -11.72 7.07
N ARG A 392 14.07 -12.06 8.07
CA ARG A 392 14.95 -11.13 8.79
C ARG A 392 16.32 -10.99 8.14
N SER A 393 16.48 -11.47 6.94
CA SER A 393 17.69 -11.27 6.14
C SER A 393 18.02 -9.78 6.02
N LYS A 394 19.29 -9.48 5.82
CA LYS A 394 19.77 -8.09 5.83
C LYS A 394 19.11 -7.26 4.73
N LEU A 395 18.94 -7.84 3.54
CA LEU A 395 18.45 -7.17 2.34
C LEU A 395 17.11 -7.73 1.84
N LEU A 396 16.87 -9.04 1.98
CA LEU A 396 15.63 -9.68 1.51
C LEU A 396 14.62 -9.77 2.65
N SER A 397 13.62 -8.88 2.65
CA SER A 397 12.64 -8.77 3.73
C SER A 397 11.44 -9.68 3.56
N VAL A 398 11.05 -9.96 2.33
CA VAL A 398 9.93 -10.82 1.95
C VAL A 398 10.14 -11.36 0.55
N TYR A 399 9.69 -12.59 0.31
CA TYR A 399 9.74 -13.23 -0.98
C TYR A 399 8.60 -14.22 -1.19
N ALA A 400 8.32 -14.52 -2.45
CA ALA A 400 7.43 -15.60 -2.87
C ALA A 400 8.01 -16.32 -4.09
N ASP A 401 7.74 -17.61 -4.23
CA ASP A 401 7.93 -18.31 -5.50
C ASP A 401 6.65 -18.17 -6.32
N MET A 402 6.65 -17.22 -7.23
CA MET A 402 5.50 -16.88 -8.05
C MET A 402 5.10 -18.05 -8.96
N SER A 403 6.05 -18.91 -9.35
CA SER A 403 5.76 -20.12 -10.14
C SER A 403 4.96 -21.18 -9.38
N VAL A 404 4.80 -21.01 -8.07
CA VAL A 404 3.99 -21.87 -7.18
C VAL A 404 2.80 -21.07 -6.63
N ALA A 405 3.02 -19.81 -6.31
CA ALA A 405 2.05 -18.99 -5.60
C ALA A 405 1.03 -18.28 -6.51
N CYS A 406 1.29 -18.19 -7.83
CA CYS A 406 0.43 -17.46 -8.76
C CYS A 406 0.26 -18.20 -10.08
N ASP A 407 -0.99 -18.44 -10.48
CA ASP A 407 -1.32 -19.17 -11.73
C ASP A 407 -0.75 -18.49 -12.97
N GLY A 408 -0.71 -17.16 -13.00
CA GLY A 408 -0.17 -16.40 -14.12
C GLY A 408 1.34 -16.61 -14.37
N TYR A 409 2.06 -17.19 -13.40
CA TYR A 409 3.50 -17.47 -13.48
C TYR A 409 3.80 -18.98 -13.49
N SER A 410 2.79 -19.83 -13.47
CA SER A 410 2.94 -21.30 -13.36
C SER A 410 3.61 -21.95 -14.58
N SER A 411 3.71 -21.25 -15.70
CA SER A 411 4.38 -21.73 -16.92
C SER A 411 5.91 -21.81 -16.81
N SER A 412 6.51 -21.20 -15.79
CA SER A 412 7.95 -21.29 -15.54
C SER A 412 8.39 -22.74 -15.30
N LYS A 413 9.39 -23.20 -16.03
CA LYS A 413 9.98 -24.54 -15.86
C LYS A 413 10.70 -24.69 -14.54
N GLY A 414 11.38 -23.62 -14.10
CA GLY A 414 12.03 -23.49 -12.82
C GLY A 414 11.22 -22.65 -11.83
N SER A 415 11.76 -22.41 -10.66
CA SER A 415 11.19 -21.44 -9.72
C SER A 415 11.43 -20.03 -10.21
N MET A 416 10.42 -19.18 -10.05
CA MET A 416 10.50 -17.74 -10.25
C MET A 416 10.31 -17.06 -8.90
N LEU A 417 11.43 -16.64 -8.29
CA LEU A 417 11.38 -15.92 -7.03
C LEU A 417 11.20 -14.42 -7.29
N GLU A 418 10.19 -13.87 -6.66
CA GLU A 418 9.99 -12.42 -6.56
C GLU A 418 10.27 -11.97 -5.12
N MET A 419 11.10 -10.93 -4.96
CA MET A 419 11.68 -10.55 -3.67
C MET A 419 11.72 -9.05 -3.49
N VAL A 420 11.38 -8.59 -2.28
CA VAL A 420 11.58 -7.20 -1.88
C VAL A 420 12.96 -7.04 -1.24
N PHE A 421 13.79 -6.26 -1.92
CA PHE A 421 15.13 -5.90 -1.48
C PHE A 421 15.05 -4.54 -0.76
N ALA A 422 15.13 -4.56 0.57
CA ALA A 422 15.01 -3.39 1.43
C ALA A 422 15.83 -3.53 2.73
N PRO A 423 16.43 -2.44 3.24
CA PRO A 423 16.42 -1.07 2.72
C PRO A 423 17.29 -0.89 1.47
N ALA A 424 16.79 -0.17 0.46
CA ALA A 424 17.47 -0.03 -0.82
C ALA A 424 18.29 1.28 -0.98
N LYS A 425 18.29 2.18 0.02
CA LYS A 425 18.91 3.51 -0.07
C LYS A 425 20.38 3.48 -0.51
N GLY A 426 21.16 2.52 -0.05
CA GLY A 426 22.58 2.35 -0.44
C GLY A 426 22.79 1.51 -1.72
N TRP A 427 21.70 1.04 -2.35
CA TRP A 427 21.75 0.08 -3.45
C TRP A 427 21.10 0.58 -4.73
N ILE A 428 20.19 1.54 -4.63
CA ILE A 428 19.38 2.03 -5.76
C ILE A 428 20.22 2.50 -6.96
N GLY A 429 21.42 3.03 -6.72
CA GLY A 429 22.34 3.49 -7.76
C GLY A 429 23.40 2.47 -8.18
N LYS A 430 23.41 1.25 -7.60
CA LYS A 430 24.39 0.23 -7.97
C LYS A 430 23.99 -0.51 -9.26
N PRO A 431 24.97 -1.12 -9.97
CA PRO A 431 24.67 -2.04 -11.07
C PRO A 431 23.76 -3.19 -10.66
N ASP A 432 22.99 -3.73 -11.59
CA ASP A 432 22.04 -4.82 -11.32
C ASP A 432 22.76 -6.12 -10.95
N GLU A 433 23.96 -6.33 -11.50
CA GLU A 433 24.83 -7.46 -11.18
C GLU A 433 25.28 -7.45 -9.71
N ASP A 434 25.58 -6.26 -9.15
CA ASP A 434 25.95 -6.13 -7.73
C ASP A 434 24.75 -6.46 -6.82
N ILE A 435 23.54 -6.07 -7.25
CA ILE A 435 22.28 -6.36 -6.54
C ILE A 435 21.99 -7.86 -6.62
N LEU A 436 22.15 -8.47 -7.80
CA LEU A 436 21.99 -9.90 -7.97
C LEU A 436 22.98 -10.68 -7.09
N GLN A 437 24.26 -10.31 -7.10
CA GLN A 437 25.28 -10.97 -6.28
C GLN A 437 24.94 -10.92 -4.79
N ALA A 438 24.57 -9.75 -4.28
CA ALA A 438 24.15 -9.59 -2.89
C ALA A 438 22.86 -10.38 -2.58
N THR A 439 21.94 -10.48 -3.52
CA THR A 439 20.74 -11.28 -3.41
C THR A 439 21.05 -12.77 -3.36
N MET A 440 21.94 -13.25 -4.22
CA MET A 440 22.35 -14.66 -4.24
C MET A 440 23.10 -15.07 -2.96
N GLU A 441 23.88 -14.18 -2.37
CA GLU A 441 24.55 -14.40 -1.07
C GLU A 441 23.52 -14.57 0.05
N GLU A 442 22.45 -13.79 0.07
CA GLU A 442 21.36 -13.98 1.04
C GLU A 442 20.48 -15.20 0.74
N LEU A 443 20.25 -15.51 -0.53
CA LEU A 443 19.52 -16.71 -0.93
C LEU A 443 20.27 -18.00 -0.57
N GLU A 444 21.60 -18.03 -0.61
CA GLU A 444 22.41 -19.15 -0.11
C GLU A 444 22.14 -19.40 1.38
N ILE A 445 21.93 -18.32 2.17
CA ILE A 445 21.59 -18.44 3.60
C ILE A 445 20.15 -18.93 3.81
N LEU A 446 19.22 -18.51 2.92
CA LEU A 446 17.80 -18.87 3.00
C LEU A 446 17.50 -20.24 2.42
N PHE A 447 18.27 -20.70 1.43
CA PHE A 447 18.13 -21.97 0.71
C PHE A 447 19.43 -22.78 0.74
N PRO A 448 19.96 -23.13 1.93
CA PRO A 448 21.32 -23.68 2.07
C PRO A 448 21.53 -25.04 1.39
N GLU A 449 20.46 -25.76 1.05
CA GLU A 449 20.50 -27.06 0.41
C GLU A 449 20.34 -26.98 -1.13
N GLU A 450 19.98 -25.81 -1.66
CA GLU A 450 19.55 -25.68 -3.07
C GLU A 450 20.28 -24.54 -3.82
N ILE A 451 20.74 -23.49 -3.13
CA ILE A 451 21.36 -22.33 -3.75
C ILE A 451 22.78 -22.14 -3.22
N ARG A 452 23.69 -21.78 -4.13
CA ARG A 452 25.01 -21.23 -3.85
C ARG A 452 25.15 -19.90 -4.59
N ALA A 453 25.79 -18.94 -3.96
CA ALA A 453 25.97 -17.60 -4.52
C ALA A 453 26.80 -17.61 -5.82
N ASP A 454 27.65 -18.61 -6.01
CA ASP A 454 28.45 -18.83 -7.22
C ASP A 454 27.68 -19.53 -8.35
N GLY A 455 26.39 -19.87 -8.15
CA GLY A 455 25.55 -20.56 -9.13
C GLY A 455 25.91 -22.04 -9.34
N SER A 456 26.72 -22.67 -8.46
CA SER A 456 27.13 -24.07 -8.60
C SER A 456 26.01 -25.08 -8.31
N MET A 457 24.87 -24.65 -7.74
CA MET A 457 23.69 -25.47 -7.49
C MET A 457 22.53 -25.03 -8.41
N ALA A 458 21.49 -24.36 -7.89
CA ALA A 458 20.46 -23.76 -8.74
C ALA A 458 21.05 -22.59 -9.53
N LYS A 459 20.94 -22.65 -10.86
CA LYS A 459 21.49 -21.63 -11.74
C LYS A 459 20.45 -20.56 -12.05
N VAL A 460 20.89 -19.31 -12.03
CA VAL A 460 20.10 -18.18 -12.52
C VAL A 460 20.05 -18.27 -14.05
N GLU A 461 18.87 -18.44 -14.61
CA GLU A 461 18.64 -18.37 -16.05
C GLU A 461 18.39 -16.93 -16.50
N LYS A 462 17.70 -16.15 -15.66
CA LYS A 462 17.30 -14.78 -15.94
C LYS A 462 17.08 -14.03 -14.63
N PHE A 463 17.30 -12.75 -14.63
CA PHE A 463 16.91 -11.88 -13.51
C PHE A 463 16.51 -10.49 -14.00
N THR A 464 15.74 -9.79 -13.19
CA THR A 464 15.35 -8.39 -13.43
C THR A 464 15.35 -7.63 -12.11
N CYS A 465 15.96 -6.45 -12.09
CA CYS A 465 15.95 -5.52 -10.96
C CYS A 465 15.08 -4.31 -11.28
N VAL A 466 13.92 -4.22 -10.65
CA VAL A 466 13.05 -3.04 -10.78
C VAL A 466 13.36 -2.06 -9.66
N LYS A 467 14.01 -0.96 -10.02
CA LYS A 467 14.48 0.07 -9.10
C LYS A 467 13.48 1.21 -8.98
N THR A 468 12.83 1.34 -7.84
CA THR A 468 11.90 2.43 -7.54
C THR A 468 12.55 3.38 -6.53
N ALA A 469 13.07 4.50 -7.01
CA ALA A 469 13.82 5.46 -6.19
C ALA A 469 12.93 6.15 -5.13
N THR A 470 11.65 6.36 -5.44
CA THR A 470 10.67 7.00 -4.55
C THR A 470 9.37 6.19 -4.61
N SER A 471 9.26 5.17 -3.77
CA SER A 471 8.10 4.28 -3.69
C SER A 471 7.03 4.84 -2.75
N VAL A 472 6.80 4.21 -1.61
CA VAL A 472 5.90 4.74 -0.57
C VAL A 472 6.57 5.90 0.16
N TYR A 473 5.80 6.77 0.83
CA TYR A 473 6.42 7.79 1.68
C TYR A 473 7.08 7.15 2.90
N GLU A 474 8.22 7.71 3.34
CA GLU A 474 8.89 7.28 4.56
C GLU A 474 7.98 7.48 5.78
N THR A 475 7.62 6.38 6.43
CA THR A 475 6.74 6.38 7.61
C THR A 475 7.53 6.66 8.89
N LEU A 476 8.20 7.82 8.92
CA LEU A 476 8.95 8.30 10.08
C LEU A 476 8.01 8.88 11.16
N PRO A 477 8.46 8.97 12.42
CA PRO A 477 7.74 9.73 13.45
C PRO A 477 7.38 11.16 12.98
N GLY A 478 6.13 11.56 13.18
CA GLY A 478 5.61 12.86 12.72
C GLY A 478 5.11 12.91 11.28
N CYS A 479 5.21 11.82 10.51
CA CYS A 479 4.77 11.81 9.11
C CYS A 479 3.26 12.00 8.94
N GLU A 480 2.43 11.57 9.91
CA GLU A 480 0.98 11.67 9.82
C GLU A 480 0.49 13.13 9.79
N ALA A 481 1.16 14.02 10.52
CA ALA A 481 0.87 15.46 10.51
C ALA A 481 1.21 16.14 9.16
N MET A 482 2.08 15.54 8.37
CA MET A 482 2.51 16.07 7.05
C MET A 482 1.59 15.63 5.91
N ARG A 483 0.75 14.61 6.11
CA ARG A 483 -0.11 14.07 5.06
C ARG A 483 -1.22 15.06 4.70
N PRO A 484 -1.38 15.42 3.42
CA PRO A 484 -2.43 16.34 2.99
C PRO A 484 -3.81 15.65 2.95
N THR A 485 -4.86 16.38 3.28
CA THR A 485 -6.25 15.97 3.00
C THR A 485 -6.54 16.00 1.50
N GLN A 486 -7.64 15.41 1.06
CA GLN A 486 -8.04 15.44 -0.36
C GLN A 486 -8.36 16.84 -0.83
N ILE A 487 -9.04 17.62 0.01
CA ILE A 487 -9.37 19.01 -0.31
C ILE A 487 -8.16 19.88 -0.03
N SER A 488 -7.66 20.53 -1.08
CA SER A 488 -6.58 21.50 -0.97
C SER A 488 -7.11 22.92 -0.79
N PRO A 489 -6.28 23.87 -0.37
CA PRO A 489 -6.68 25.28 -0.32
C PRO A 489 -6.84 25.90 -1.72
N ILE A 490 -6.69 25.15 -2.79
CA ILE A 490 -6.87 25.59 -4.17
C ILE A 490 -8.25 25.15 -4.67
N PRO A 491 -9.10 26.07 -5.16
CA PRO A 491 -10.53 25.83 -5.36
C PRO A 491 -10.92 24.64 -6.22
N ASN A 492 -10.13 24.32 -7.22
CA ASN A 492 -10.41 23.26 -8.18
C ASN A 492 -9.29 22.23 -8.25
N PHE A 493 -8.43 22.15 -7.20
CA PHE A 493 -7.31 21.21 -7.13
C PHE A 493 -7.45 20.29 -5.93
N ILE A 494 -7.55 19.01 -6.17
CA ILE A 494 -7.82 17.96 -5.18
C ILE A 494 -6.61 17.00 -5.16
N MET A 495 -6.33 16.43 -3.99
CA MET A 495 -5.26 15.45 -3.81
C MET A 495 -5.83 14.05 -3.67
N ALA A 496 -5.19 13.08 -4.31
CA ALA A 496 -5.35 11.66 -4.09
C ALA A 496 -3.97 11.00 -3.99
N GLY A 497 -3.91 9.76 -3.59
CA GLY A 497 -2.68 8.99 -3.45
C GLY A 497 -2.57 8.37 -2.06
N ASP A 498 -1.80 7.31 -1.96
CA ASP A 498 -1.56 6.57 -0.73
C ASP A 498 -0.97 7.44 0.40
N PHE A 499 -0.27 8.51 0.05
CA PHE A 499 0.32 9.48 0.98
C PHE A 499 -0.68 10.52 1.51
N SER A 500 -1.84 10.71 0.87
CA SER A 500 -2.88 11.62 1.39
C SER A 500 -3.55 11.03 2.62
N LYS A 501 -4.20 11.86 3.44
CA LYS A 501 -4.86 11.40 4.67
C LYS A 501 -5.98 10.42 4.35
N GLN A 502 -5.85 9.24 4.87
CA GLN A 502 -6.83 8.16 4.90
C GLN A 502 -6.36 7.10 5.92
N LYS A 503 -7.21 6.18 6.30
CA LYS A 503 -7.00 5.29 7.45
C LYS A 503 -6.18 4.00 7.19
N TYR A 504 -5.63 3.79 5.98
CA TYR A 504 -4.90 2.56 5.61
C TYR A 504 -3.42 2.78 5.25
N LEU A 505 -2.86 3.94 5.55
CA LEU A 505 -1.45 4.28 5.30
C LEU A 505 -1.02 4.14 3.82
N ALA A 506 0.29 4.02 3.58
CA ALA A 506 0.87 3.77 2.27
C ALA A 506 0.62 2.33 1.83
N SER A 507 -0.49 2.08 1.19
CA SER A 507 -0.90 0.75 0.72
C SER A 507 -1.81 0.85 -0.51
N MET A 508 -2.05 -0.29 -1.18
CA MET A 508 -3.04 -0.38 -2.26
C MET A 508 -4.43 0.01 -1.77
N GLU A 509 -4.81 -0.46 -0.58
CA GLU A 509 -6.07 -0.11 0.07
C GLU A 509 -6.18 1.40 0.33
N GLY A 510 -5.10 2.00 0.86
CA GLY A 510 -5.04 3.44 1.08
C GLY A 510 -5.11 4.25 -0.22
N ALA A 511 -4.51 3.75 -1.30
CA ALA A 511 -4.59 4.37 -2.62
C ALA A 511 -6.03 4.34 -3.16
N ILE A 512 -6.70 3.19 -3.10
CA ILE A 512 -8.09 3.02 -3.55
C ILE A 512 -9.03 3.93 -2.76
N LEU A 513 -8.93 3.91 -1.42
CA LEU A 513 -9.75 4.78 -0.56
C LEU A 513 -9.48 6.26 -0.82
N SER A 514 -8.23 6.66 -1.00
CA SER A 514 -7.89 8.05 -1.30
C SER A 514 -8.53 8.55 -2.59
N GLY A 515 -8.61 7.68 -3.60
CA GLY A 515 -9.30 7.98 -4.87
C GLY A 515 -10.81 8.12 -4.69
N GLN A 516 -11.42 7.28 -3.88
CA GLN A 516 -12.82 7.37 -3.52
C GLN A 516 -13.14 8.69 -2.80
N LEU A 517 -12.32 9.05 -1.80
CA LEU A 517 -12.45 10.30 -1.05
C LEU A 517 -12.23 11.53 -1.96
N ALA A 518 -11.30 11.46 -2.92
CA ALA A 518 -11.09 12.53 -3.89
C ALA A 518 -12.31 12.72 -4.82
N ALA A 519 -12.94 11.64 -5.27
CA ALA A 519 -14.17 11.72 -6.03
C ALA A 519 -15.33 12.34 -5.21
N THR A 520 -15.46 11.95 -3.93
CA THR A 520 -16.42 12.56 -3.00
C THR A 520 -16.14 14.07 -2.85
N ALA A 521 -14.88 14.46 -2.71
CA ALA A 521 -14.49 15.87 -2.62
C ALA A 521 -14.88 16.68 -3.87
N VAL A 522 -14.75 16.12 -5.07
CA VAL A 522 -15.23 16.76 -6.31
C VAL A 522 -16.74 16.95 -6.28
N GLN A 523 -17.50 15.91 -5.90
CA GLN A 523 -18.97 16.02 -5.82
C GLN A 523 -19.41 17.09 -4.82
N ASP A 524 -18.76 17.17 -3.66
CA ASP A 524 -19.11 18.16 -2.64
C ASP A 524 -18.82 19.59 -3.11
N LEU A 525 -17.64 19.79 -3.73
CA LEU A 525 -17.26 21.08 -4.31
C LEU A 525 -18.23 21.53 -5.41
N ASP A 526 -18.66 20.60 -6.25
CA ASP A 526 -19.59 20.91 -7.34
C ASP A 526 -21.00 21.23 -6.80
N PHE A 527 -21.49 20.46 -5.84
CA PHE A 527 -22.79 20.69 -5.19
C PHE A 527 -22.85 22.05 -4.49
N GLU A 528 -21.82 22.43 -3.74
CA GLU A 528 -21.75 23.72 -3.06
C GLU A 528 -21.68 24.91 -4.04
N ARG A 529 -20.92 24.78 -5.12
CA ARG A 529 -20.87 25.83 -6.17
C ARG A 529 -22.20 26.00 -6.90
N SER A 530 -22.97 24.93 -7.02
CA SER A 530 -24.30 24.94 -7.69
C SER A 530 -25.40 25.48 -6.79
N SER A 531 -25.22 25.47 -5.47
CA SER A 531 -26.18 26.01 -4.53
C SER A 531 -26.05 27.53 -4.40
N SER A 532 -27.14 28.28 -4.65
CA SER A 532 -27.17 29.76 -4.71
C SER A 532 -26.83 30.49 -3.39
N ASN A 533 -26.56 29.76 -2.30
CA ASN A 533 -26.24 30.29 -0.96
C ASN A 533 -24.78 30.08 -0.54
N PHE A 534 -23.86 29.89 -1.48
CA PHE A 534 -22.47 29.65 -1.14
C PHE A 534 -21.82 30.87 -0.47
N GLN A 535 -21.59 30.79 0.83
CA GLN A 535 -20.69 31.67 1.58
C GLN A 535 -19.46 30.87 1.99
N LEU A 536 -18.29 31.43 1.70
CA LEU A 536 -17.00 30.87 2.11
C LEU A 536 -16.90 30.79 3.62
N PRO A 537 -16.66 29.59 4.21
CA PRO A 537 -16.39 29.47 5.64
C PRO A 537 -15.06 30.15 6.01
N ALA A 538 -15.01 30.77 7.18
CA ALA A 538 -13.89 31.62 7.60
C ALA A 538 -12.62 30.88 8.01
N LYS A 539 -12.67 29.57 8.30
CA LYS A 539 -11.52 28.72 8.66
C LYS A 539 -11.76 27.26 8.31
N LEU A 540 -10.76 26.61 7.74
CA LEU A 540 -10.59 25.17 7.84
C LEU A 540 -10.40 24.85 9.32
N SER A 541 -11.30 24.05 9.90
CA SER A 541 -11.13 23.67 11.30
C SER A 541 -9.86 22.81 11.44
N GLU A 542 -9.02 23.14 12.39
CA GLU A 542 -7.89 22.35 12.86
C GLU A 542 -8.41 21.13 13.64
N ARG A 543 -9.29 20.32 13.03
CA ARG A 543 -9.71 19.09 13.69
C ARG A 543 -8.58 18.08 13.62
N PRO A 544 -8.19 17.48 14.75
CA PRO A 544 -7.25 16.38 14.72
C PRO A 544 -7.81 15.24 13.86
N PHE A 545 -6.93 14.60 13.10
CA PHE A 545 -7.25 13.43 12.33
C PHE A 545 -7.75 12.30 13.26
N ASP A 546 -9.00 11.95 13.16
CA ASP A 546 -9.57 10.78 13.81
C ASP A 546 -9.72 9.65 12.78
N SER A 547 -8.87 8.63 12.84
CA SER A 547 -8.93 7.47 11.96
C SER A 547 -10.15 6.57 12.23
N SER A 548 -10.90 6.82 13.29
CA SER A 548 -12.17 6.15 13.58
C SER A 548 -13.34 6.82 12.89
N VAL A 549 -13.17 8.04 12.39
CA VAL A 549 -14.22 8.80 11.72
C VAL A 549 -14.26 8.44 10.24
N ASP A 550 -15.48 8.34 9.72
CA ASP A 550 -15.74 8.15 8.31
C ASP A 550 -15.35 9.40 7.53
N PHE A 551 -14.24 9.33 6.77
CA PHE A 551 -13.74 10.44 5.97
C PHE A 551 -14.73 10.96 4.92
N ALA A 552 -15.66 10.11 4.45
CA ALA A 552 -16.69 10.55 3.55
C ALA A 552 -17.62 11.60 4.19
N ASN A 553 -17.81 11.52 5.51
CA ASN A 553 -18.61 12.50 6.28
C ASN A 553 -17.78 13.67 6.81
N GLU A 554 -16.43 13.55 6.91
CA GLU A 554 -15.57 14.68 7.30
C GLU A 554 -15.24 15.64 6.14
N VAL A 555 -15.50 15.23 4.93
CA VAL A 555 -15.34 16.06 3.73
C VAL A 555 -16.46 17.10 3.61
N THR A 556 -17.32 17.28 4.61
CA THR A 556 -18.32 18.33 4.67
C THR A 556 -17.76 19.66 5.20
N PRO A 557 -18.39 20.76 5.04
CA PRO A 557 -18.07 21.84 4.10
C PRO A 557 -17.46 23.10 4.71
N ASP A 558 -16.45 23.04 5.57
CA ASP A 558 -15.75 24.23 6.08
C ASP A 558 -14.51 24.56 5.23
N ARG A 559 -14.69 25.28 4.13
CA ARG A 559 -13.67 25.47 3.11
C ARG A 559 -13.27 26.92 2.90
N GLN A 560 -11.96 27.17 2.86
CA GLN A 560 -11.40 28.41 2.32
C GLN A 560 -10.75 28.17 0.96
N LEU A 561 -11.04 29.06 0.03
CA LEU A 561 -10.56 29.06 -1.34
C LEU A 561 -9.41 30.04 -1.51
N TYR A 562 -8.24 29.59 -2.00
CA TYR A 562 -7.05 30.42 -2.29
C TYR A 562 -6.53 30.20 -3.72
N ARG A 563 -5.75 31.13 -4.24
CA ARG A 563 -5.46 31.32 -5.66
C ARG A 563 -4.03 31.77 -5.92
N VAL A 564 -3.34 31.32 -6.98
CA VAL A 564 -1.89 31.47 -7.11
C VAL A 564 -1.33 31.56 -8.54
N ARG A 565 -0.08 31.95 -8.67
CA ARG A 565 0.69 32.16 -9.91
C ARG A 565 1.50 30.94 -10.33
N VAL A 566 1.88 30.91 -11.60
CA VAL A 566 2.72 29.90 -12.26
C VAL A 566 4.15 29.94 -11.74
N ALA A 567 4.77 28.80 -11.49
CA ALA A 567 6.20 28.69 -11.30
C ALA A 567 6.93 28.78 -12.63
N GLU A 568 7.89 29.70 -12.76
CA GLU A 568 8.61 29.95 -14.01
C GLU A 568 9.82 29.01 -14.22
N SER A 569 10.32 28.35 -13.16
CA SER A 569 11.42 27.37 -13.26
C SER A 569 11.47 26.44 -12.05
N LEU A 570 11.95 25.24 -12.26
CA LEU A 570 12.26 24.30 -11.18
C LEU A 570 13.61 24.65 -10.54
N PRO A 571 13.82 24.46 -9.22
CA PRO A 571 15.13 24.57 -8.62
C PRO A 571 16.14 23.61 -9.28
N LYS A 572 17.38 24.06 -9.49
CA LYS A 572 18.42 23.28 -10.17
C LYS A 572 18.70 21.90 -9.56
N GLU A 573 18.49 21.76 -8.26
CA GLU A 573 18.63 20.49 -7.52
C GLU A 573 17.52 19.50 -7.93
N VAL A 574 16.32 19.99 -8.19
CA VAL A 574 15.18 19.20 -8.67
C VAL A 574 15.34 18.81 -10.15
N GLU A 575 15.95 19.67 -10.98
CA GLU A 575 16.32 19.31 -12.35
C GLU A 575 17.38 18.21 -12.41
N ALA A 576 18.34 18.21 -11.48
CA ALA A 576 19.36 17.17 -11.39
C ALA A 576 18.78 15.81 -10.98
N GLU A 577 17.85 15.79 -10.02
CA GLU A 577 17.11 14.59 -9.65
C GLU A 577 16.20 14.07 -10.77
N LEU A 578 15.53 14.96 -11.52
CA LEU A 578 14.72 14.59 -12.67
C LEU A 578 15.55 13.94 -13.79
N LYS A 579 16.74 14.47 -14.09
CA LYS A 579 17.66 13.88 -15.09
C LYS A 579 18.17 12.50 -14.69
N THR A 580 18.34 12.25 -13.40
CA THR A 580 18.65 10.90 -12.90
C THR A 580 17.43 9.95 -13.01
N MET A 581 16.22 10.46 -12.78
CA MET A 581 15.00 9.64 -12.91
C MET A 581 14.63 9.33 -14.37
N ASP A 582 14.84 10.26 -15.30
CA ASP A 582 14.63 10.01 -16.74
C ASP A 582 15.58 8.93 -17.29
N ASN A 583 16.79 8.83 -16.75
CA ASN A 583 17.72 7.75 -17.10
C ASN A 583 17.27 6.38 -16.57
N TYR A 584 16.45 6.34 -15.49
CA TYR A 584 15.89 5.09 -14.95
C TYR A 584 14.54 4.72 -15.61
N ALA A 585 13.80 5.70 -16.12
CA ALA A 585 12.54 5.45 -16.85
C ALA A 585 12.76 5.01 -18.31
N SER A 586 13.96 5.21 -18.86
CA SER A 586 14.33 4.78 -20.22
C SER A 586 14.88 3.35 -20.27
N VAL A 587 14.98 2.68 -19.13
CA VAL A 587 15.52 1.28 -18.99
C VAL A 587 14.44 0.35 -18.39
N ALA A 588 13.21 0.85 -18.16
CA ALA A 588 12.06 0.07 -17.68
C ALA A 588 10.99 0.00 -18.77
#